data_76d9c8bdef3a92d703fd5491489fa1a3
#
_entry.id   76d9c8bdef3a92d703fd5491489fa1a3
#
_cell.length_a   1.000
_cell.length_b   1.000
_cell.length_c   1.000
_cell.angle_alpha   90.00
_cell.angle_beta   90.00
_cell.angle_gamma   90.00
#
_symmetry.space_group_name_H-M   'P 1'
#
loop_
_entity.id
_entity.type
_entity.pdbx_description
1 polymer ?
#
loop_
_entity_poly.entity_id
_entity_poly.type
_entity_poly.pdbx_seq_one_letter_code
_entity_poly.pdbx_strand_id
1 'polypeptide(L)'
;MSFFFNQPDPKRRRFPIPNDVWKWELKPQGFSILAFLCYLHVHCNKNALPSADEIASQLHMSKDMAVKQIAELNRRGLLDQHMVPILKSNGKNFFSLPNELFFLNIGHGAITVYAYLLYCEDRRTHQCHPSYRTISAAVHLTVSTVMKHITKLADRQFITIENTSYIDKHGMKQNGNNLYTILPI
;
A
#
# COMPACT_ATOMS: atom_id res chain seq x y z
N MET A 1 -26.37 6.06 9.23
CA MET A 1 -26.68 5.47 7.91
C MET A 1 -25.44 4.74 7.45
N SER A 2 -25.50 3.44 7.32
CA SER A 2 -24.37 2.64 6.82
C SER A 2 -24.23 2.93 5.32
N PHE A 3 -23.10 3.52 4.90
CA PHE A 3 -22.79 3.59 3.48
C PHE A 3 -22.69 2.17 2.96
N PHE A 4 -23.66 1.77 2.14
CA PHE A 4 -23.54 0.57 1.33
C PHE A 4 -22.40 0.83 0.34
N PHE A 5 -21.21 0.38 0.68
CA PHE A 5 -20.19 0.16 -0.32
C PHE A 5 -20.77 -0.83 -1.31
N ASN A 6 -21.19 -0.35 -2.49
CA ASN A 6 -21.51 -1.25 -3.59
C ASN A 6 -20.35 -2.23 -3.69
N GLN A 7 -20.65 -3.52 -3.68
CA GLN A 7 -19.63 -4.54 -3.88
C GLN A 7 -18.84 -4.14 -5.14
N PRO A 8 -17.50 -4.12 -5.06
CA PRO A 8 -16.68 -3.72 -6.21
C PRO A 8 -17.07 -4.58 -7.40
N ASP A 9 -17.11 -3.98 -8.59
CA ASP A 9 -17.35 -4.70 -9.83
C ASP A 9 -16.46 -5.96 -9.83
N PRO A 10 -17.03 -7.17 -9.86
CA PRO A 10 -16.26 -8.41 -9.81
C PRO A 10 -15.25 -8.54 -10.96
N LYS A 11 -15.39 -7.74 -12.02
CA LYS A 11 -14.45 -7.64 -13.13
C LYS A 11 -13.26 -6.72 -12.82
N ARG A 12 -13.36 -5.82 -11.81
CA ARG A 12 -12.31 -4.88 -11.42
C ARG A 12 -11.83 -5.18 -10.00
N ARG A 13 -11.05 -6.23 -9.86
CA ARG A 13 -10.51 -6.66 -8.56
C ARG A 13 -9.37 -5.80 -8.03
N ARG A 14 -8.87 -4.83 -8.80
CA ARG A 14 -7.71 -4.00 -8.45
C ARG A 14 -7.93 -2.55 -8.85
N PHE A 15 -7.28 -1.64 -8.15
CA PHE A 15 -7.27 -0.20 -8.44
C PHE A 15 -5.83 0.33 -8.58
N PRO A 16 -5.60 1.36 -9.41
CA PRO A 16 -4.26 1.88 -9.67
C PRO A 16 -3.78 2.86 -8.60
N ILE A 17 -2.49 2.80 -8.29
CA ILE A 17 -1.76 3.78 -7.48
C ILE A 17 -0.55 4.26 -8.30
N PRO A 18 -0.27 5.58 -8.37
CA PRO A 18 0.90 6.10 -9.07
C PRO A 18 2.20 5.57 -8.46
N ASN A 19 3.17 5.20 -9.29
CA ASN A 19 4.49 4.78 -8.81
C ASN A 19 5.22 5.87 -8.02
N ASP A 20 4.94 7.14 -8.31
CA ASP A 20 5.52 8.29 -7.61
C ASP A 20 5.09 8.42 -6.15
N VAL A 21 4.08 7.66 -5.70
CA VAL A 21 3.62 7.66 -4.28
C VAL A 21 4.78 7.44 -3.30
N TRP A 22 5.79 6.68 -3.69
CA TRP A 22 6.97 6.40 -2.88
C TRP A 22 7.93 7.58 -2.74
N LYS A 23 7.81 8.59 -3.60
CA LYS A 23 8.55 9.86 -3.53
C LYS A 23 7.86 10.91 -2.66
N TRP A 24 6.62 10.67 -2.27
CA TRP A 24 5.83 11.64 -1.50
C TRP A 24 6.03 11.52 0.00
N GLU A 25 6.91 10.63 0.45
CA GLU A 25 7.28 10.47 1.87
C GLU A 25 6.07 10.41 2.81
N LEU A 26 5.05 9.66 2.43
CA LEU A 26 3.83 9.53 3.21
C LEU A 26 4.05 8.59 4.40
N LYS A 27 3.54 8.99 5.57
CA LYS A 27 3.40 8.05 6.68
C LYS A 27 2.40 6.95 6.33
N PRO A 28 2.49 5.75 6.94
CA PRO A 28 1.59 4.64 6.64
C PRO A 28 0.10 4.97 6.69
N GLN A 29 -0.32 5.81 7.65
CA GLN A 29 -1.71 6.25 7.75
C GLN A 29 -2.11 7.15 6.57
N GLY A 30 -1.25 8.09 6.17
CA GLY A 30 -1.46 8.95 5.01
C GLY A 30 -1.51 8.15 3.71
N PHE A 31 -0.60 7.17 3.55
CA PHE A 31 -0.64 6.24 2.42
C PHE A 31 -1.96 5.46 2.38
N SER A 32 -2.42 4.91 3.51
CA SER A 32 -3.68 4.15 3.57
C SER A 32 -4.89 5.00 3.21
N ILE A 33 -4.95 6.26 3.66
CA ILE A 33 -6.03 7.18 3.28
C ILE A 33 -6.00 7.48 1.79
N LEU A 34 -4.83 7.83 1.25
CA LEU A 34 -4.69 8.11 -0.18
C LEU A 34 -5.09 6.90 -1.03
N ALA A 35 -4.60 5.71 -0.68
CA ALA A 35 -4.94 4.48 -1.38
C ALA A 35 -6.44 4.18 -1.29
N PHE A 36 -7.08 4.40 -0.14
CA PHE A 36 -8.52 4.23 0.03
C PHE A 36 -9.32 5.22 -0.82
N LEU A 37 -8.91 6.47 -0.89
CA LEU A 37 -9.54 7.48 -1.77
C LEU A 37 -9.37 7.12 -3.25
N CYS A 38 -8.21 6.57 -3.66
CA CYS A 38 -8.02 6.03 -5.01
C CYS A 38 -8.97 4.87 -5.31
N TYR A 39 -9.14 3.95 -4.35
CA TYR A 39 -10.10 2.86 -4.45
C TYR A 39 -11.52 3.39 -4.66
N LEU A 40 -11.96 4.34 -3.83
CA LEU A 40 -13.28 4.96 -3.94
C LEU A 40 -13.49 5.70 -5.26
N HIS A 41 -12.46 6.40 -5.73
CA HIS A 41 -12.52 7.10 -7.02
C HIS A 41 -12.76 6.17 -8.21
N VAL A 42 -12.26 4.94 -8.13
CA VAL A 42 -12.43 3.92 -9.19
C VAL A 42 -13.78 3.20 -9.09
N HIS A 43 -14.26 2.96 -7.86
CA HIS A 43 -15.39 2.04 -7.61
C HIS A 43 -16.68 2.73 -7.16
N CYS A 44 -16.60 3.96 -6.64
CA CYS A 44 -17.76 4.68 -6.14
C CYS A 44 -18.16 5.81 -7.08
N ASN A 45 -19.46 6.10 -7.10
CA ASN A 45 -19.98 7.23 -7.85
C ASN A 45 -19.45 8.53 -7.24
N LYS A 46 -18.90 9.42 -8.05
CA LYS A 46 -18.18 10.65 -7.65
C LYS A 46 -18.98 11.63 -6.75
N ASN A 47 -20.27 11.37 -6.52
CA ASN A 47 -21.18 12.29 -5.85
C ASN A 47 -21.26 12.11 -4.31
N ALA A 48 -20.59 11.15 -3.73
CA ALA A 48 -20.61 10.92 -2.28
C ALA A 48 -19.22 10.50 -1.80
N LEU A 49 -18.36 11.47 -1.54
CA LEU A 49 -17.09 11.20 -0.88
C LEU A 49 -17.31 11.04 0.63
N PRO A 50 -16.60 10.10 1.26
CA PRO A 50 -16.76 9.84 2.69
C PRO A 50 -16.24 11.02 3.51
N SER A 51 -16.91 11.27 4.63
CA SER A 51 -16.42 12.18 5.67
C SER A 51 -15.15 11.63 6.33
N ALA A 52 -14.42 12.49 7.03
CA ALA A 52 -13.26 12.05 7.80
C ALA A 52 -13.60 10.98 8.86
N ASP A 53 -14.83 11.00 9.40
CA ASP A 53 -15.31 10.00 10.35
C ASP A 53 -15.51 8.64 9.70
N GLU A 54 -16.03 8.61 8.50
CA GLU A 54 -16.23 7.39 7.73
C GLU A 54 -14.90 6.78 7.28
N ILE A 55 -13.95 7.62 6.83
CA ILE A 55 -12.57 7.19 6.52
C ILE A 55 -11.91 6.61 7.78
N ALA A 56 -12.02 7.29 8.92
CA ALA A 56 -11.46 6.85 10.18
C ALA A 56 -12.02 5.49 10.60
N SER A 57 -13.35 5.33 10.53
CA SER A 57 -14.04 4.08 10.85
C SER A 57 -13.60 2.94 9.92
N GLN A 58 -13.59 3.17 8.60
CA GLN A 58 -13.23 2.16 7.61
C GLN A 58 -11.77 1.70 7.71
N LEU A 59 -10.87 2.64 8.01
CA LEU A 59 -9.44 2.36 8.10
C LEU A 59 -8.97 2.06 9.53
N HIS A 60 -9.89 1.94 10.49
CA HIS A 60 -9.58 1.63 11.89
C HIS A 60 -8.55 2.57 12.51
N MET A 61 -8.73 3.87 12.31
CA MET A 61 -7.91 4.93 12.93
C MET A 61 -8.79 5.92 13.71
N SER A 62 -8.18 6.76 14.55
CA SER A 62 -8.93 7.83 15.21
C SER A 62 -9.34 8.92 14.22
N LYS A 63 -10.47 9.60 14.49
CA LYS A 63 -10.94 10.75 13.72
C LYS A 63 -9.85 11.84 13.59
N ASP A 64 -9.19 12.18 14.70
CA ASP A 64 -8.14 13.20 14.71
C ASP A 64 -6.97 12.81 13.80
N MET A 65 -6.62 11.52 13.77
CA MET A 65 -5.59 11.01 12.85
C MET A 65 -6.04 11.14 11.41
N ALA A 66 -7.28 10.78 11.08
CA ALA A 66 -7.82 10.90 9.72
C ALA A 66 -7.82 12.37 9.28
N VAL A 67 -8.36 13.28 10.09
CA VAL A 67 -8.38 14.74 9.82
C VAL A 67 -6.96 15.26 9.58
N LYS A 68 -6.02 14.92 10.47
CA LYS A 68 -4.62 15.35 10.34
C LYS A 68 -3.97 14.86 9.05
N GLN A 69 -4.18 13.60 8.67
CA GLN A 69 -3.58 13.03 7.46
C GLN A 69 -4.24 13.58 6.19
N ILE A 70 -5.55 13.78 6.17
CA ILE A 70 -6.27 14.42 5.07
C ILE A 70 -5.76 15.85 4.87
N ALA A 71 -5.63 16.64 5.93
CA ALA A 71 -5.07 17.99 5.88
C ALA A 71 -3.64 17.99 5.30
N GLU A 72 -2.81 17.03 5.69
CA GLU A 72 -1.45 16.89 5.16
C GLU A 72 -1.45 16.51 3.66
N LEU A 73 -2.32 15.61 3.22
CA LEU A 73 -2.47 15.27 1.81
C LEU A 73 -2.93 16.47 0.97
N ASN A 74 -3.89 17.26 1.50
CA ASN A 74 -4.35 18.52 0.87
C ASN A 74 -3.20 19.54 0.78
N ARG A 75 -2.48 19.75 1.88
CA ARG A 75 -1.34 20.70 1.92
C ARG A 75 -0.25 20.35 0.89
N ARG A 76 -0.07 19.06 0.60
CA ARG A 76 0.86 18.55 -0.43
C ARG A 76 0.29 18.60 -1.86
N GLY A 77 -0.94 19.02 -2.04
CA GLY A 77 -1.61 19.05 -3.33
C GLY A 77 -1.87 17.67 -3.94
N LEU A 78 -2.04 16.66 -3.09
CA LEU A 78 -2.34 15.28 -3.50
C LEU A 78 -3.84 15.00 -3.58
N LEU A 79 -4.66 15.89 -3.01
CA LEU A 79 -6.11 15.86 -3.08
C LEU A 79 -6.62 17.21 -3.62
N ASP A 80 -7.74 17.20 -4.32
CA ASP A 80 -8.46 18.40 -4.68
C ASP A 80 -9.42 18.86 -3.55
N GLN A 81 -10.15 19.94 -3.78
CA GLN A 81 -11.13 20.48 -2.84
C GLN A 81 -12.27 19.52 -2.48
N HIS A 82 -12.47 18.48 -3.28
CA HIS A 82 -13.46 17.42 -3.09
C HIS A 82 -12.83 16.11 -2.60
N MET A 83 -11.63 16.15 -2.02
CA MET A 83 -10.84 14.97 -1.60
C MET A 83 -10.60 13.91 -2.71
N VAL A 84 -10.70 14.30 -3.97
CA VAL A 84 -10.36 13.42 -5.08
C VAL A 84 -8.84 13.40 -5.25
N PRO A 85 -8.21 12.22 -5.35
CA PRO A 85 -6.77 12.13 -5.55
C PRO A 85 -6.33 12.79 -6.86
N ILE A 86 -5.38 13.72 -6.77
CA ILE A 86 -4.76 14.38 -7.94
C ILE A 86 -3.62 13.49 -8.44
N LEU A 87 -3.98 12.49 -9.25
CA LEU A 87 -3.03 11.54 -9.81
C LEU A 87 -2.38 12.13 -11.07
N LYS A 88 -1.26 12.83 -10.91
CA LYS A 88 -0.46 13.38 -12.02
C LYS A 88 0.27 12.28 -12.81
N SER A 89 -0.45 11.24 -13.25
CA SER A 89 0.14 10.23 -14.10
C SER A 89 -0.49 10.30 -15.50
N ASN A 90 0.33 10.37 -16.54
CA ASN A 90 -0.12 10.37 -17.93
C ASN A 90 -0.63 8.98 -18.39
N GLY A 91 -1.34 8.26 -17.52
CA GLY A 91 -1.84 6.90 -17.78
C GLY A 91 -0.76 5.81 -17.85
N LYS A 92 0.50 6.19 -17.63
CA LYS A 92 1.67 5.29 -17.55
C LYS A 92 2.31 5.48 -16.16
N ASN A 93 2.97 4.48 -15.62
CA ASN A 93 3.63 4.53 -14.30
C ASN A 93 2.68 4.42 -13.11
N PHE A 94 1.91 3.35 -13.06
CA PHE A 94 1.16 2.95 -11.86
C PHE A 94 1.31 1.45 -11.62
N PHE A 95 1.16 1.06 -10.37
CA PHE A 95 0.97 -0.32 -9.94
C PHE A 95 -0.46 -0.50 -9.42
N SER A 96 -0.90 -1.73 -9.22
CA SER A 96 -2.28 -2.00 -8.82
C SER A 96 -2.34 -2.65 -7.46
N LEU A 97 -3.24 -2.16 -6.61
CA LEU A 97 -3.58 -2.75 -5.32
C LEU A 97 -4.89 -3.56 -5.40
N PRO A 98 -5.01 -4.68 -4.68
CA PRO A 98 -6.26 -5.43 -4.60
C PRO A 98 -7.32 -4.65 -3.83
N ASN A 99 -8.58 -4.79 -4.24
CA ASN A 99 -9.71 -4.09 -3.61
C ASN A 99 -9.91 -4.52 -2.16
N GLU A 100 -9.59 -5.78 -1.87
CA GLU A 100 -9.73 -6.43 -0.56
C GLU A 100 -8.79 -5.85 0.50
N LEU A 101 -7.77 -5.10 0.10
CA LEU A 101 -6.70 -4.59 0.97
C LEU A 101 -7.20 -3.93 2.26
N PHE A 102 -8.29 -3.16 2.17
CA PHE A 102 -8.85 -2.42 3.30
C PHE A 102 -9.71 -3.27 4.25
N PHE A 103 -10.05 -4.49 3.85
CA PHE A 103 -10.84 -5.43 4.64
C PHE A 103 -9.97 -6.47 5.37
N LEU A 104 -8.65 -6.49 5.09
CA LEU A 104 -7.72 -7.49 5.64
C LEU A 104 -7.37 -7.27 7.12
N ASN A 105 -7.68 -6.11 7.67
CA ASN A 105 -7.37 -5.73 9.06
C ASN A 105 -5.92 -6.03 9.49
N ILE A 106 -4.96 -5.69 8.63
CA ILE A 106 -3.53 -5.93 8.87
C ILE A 106 -2.80 -4.71 9.44
N GLY A 107 -3.46 -3.55 9.49
CA GLY A 107 -2.92 -2.28 9.96
C GLY A 107 -2.07 -1.54 8.92
N HIS A 108 -1.99 -0.21 9.07
CA HIS A 108 -1.44 0.71 8.06
C HIS A 108 0.00 0.40 7.66
N GLY A 109 0.85 0.07 8.63
CA GLY A 109 2.25 -0.28 8.33
C GLY A 109 2.37 -1.53 7.46
N ALA A 110 1.59 -2.58 7.74
CA ALA A 110 1.58 -3.79 6.93
C ALA A 110 0.95 -3.54 5.55
N ILE A 111 -0.12 -2.73 5.47
CA ILE A 111 -0.70 -2.28 4.18
C ILE A 111 0.36 -1.61 3.32
N THR A 112 1.13 -0.66 3.89
CA THR A 112 2.14 0.10 3.15
C THR A 112 3.29 -0.79 2.70
N VAL A 113 3.77 -1.69 3.57
CA VAL A 113 4.82 -2.68 3.23
C VAL A 113 4.33 -3.61 2.12
N TYR A 114 3.12 -4.15 2.22
CA TYR A 114 2.55 -5.03 1.21
C TYR A 114 2.38 -4.32 -0.15
N ALA A 115 1.89 -3.07 -0.13
CA ALA A 115 1.79 -2.24 -1.32
C ALA A 115 3.16 -2.00 -1.99
N TYR A 116 4.22 -1.82 -1.19
CA TYR A 116 5.57 -1.67 -1.74
C TYR A 116 6.10 -2.97 -2.36
N LEU A 117 5.80 -4.13 -1.78
CA LEU A 117 6.13 -5.42 -2.39
C LEU A 117 5.41 -5.61 -3.73
N LEU A 118 4.11 -5.25 -3.81
CA LEU A 118 3.34 -5.26 -5.06
C LEU A 118 3.88 -4.26 -6.12
N TYR A 119 4.44 -3.14 -5.67
CA TYR A 119 5.14 -2.21 -6.57
C TYR A 119 6.42 -2.83 -7.14
N CYS A 120 7.16 -3.59 -6.34
CA CYS A 120 8.41 -4.26 -6.75
C CYS A 120 8.17 -5.58 -7.50
N GLU A 121 6.94 -6.08 -7.53
CA GLU A 121 6.58 -7.39 -8.07
C GLU A 121 6.86 -7.52 -9.58
N ASP A 122 7.59 -8.54 -9.97
CA ASP A 122 7.53 -9.06 -11.34
C ASP A 122 6.19 -9.79 -11.52
N ARG A 123 5.29 -9.21 -12.28
CA ARG A 123 3.92 -9.73 -12.50
C ARG A 123 3.86 -11.09 -13.18
N ARG A 124 4.94 -11.54 -13.79
CA ARG A 124 5.02 -12.84 -14.45
C ARG A 124 5.36 -13.95 -13.46
N THR A 125 6.22 -13.65 -12.49
CA THR A 125 6.67 -14.62 -11.47
C THR A 125 5.97 -14.44 -10.14
N HIS A 126 5.28 -13.30 -9.93
CA HIS A 126 4.73 -12.85 -8.65
C HIS A 126 5.79 -12.73 -7.55
N GLN A 127 7.03 -12.43 -7.93
CA GLN A 127 8.15 -12.37 -7.02
C GLN A 127 8.82 -11.00 -7.02
N CYS A 128 9.43 -10.67 -5.88
CA CYS A 128 10.31 -9.51 -5.72
C CYS A 128 11.35 -9.78 -4.63
N HIS A 129 12.45 -9.01 -4.63
CA HIS A 129 13.57 -9.23 -3.71
C HIS A 129 14.16 -7.92 -3.14
N PRO A 130 13.33 -6.91 -2.75
CA PRO A 130 13.87 -5.73 -2.11
C PRO A 130 14.46 -6.07 -0.74
N SER A 131 15.58 -5.42 -0.38
CA SER A 131 16.14 -5.55 0.96
C SER A 131 15.23 -4.88 2.00
N TYR A 132 15.34 -5.28 3.28
CA TYR A 132 14.65 -4.59 4.37
C TYR A 132 14.99 -3.09 4.43
N ARG A 133 16.23 -2.71 4.10
CA ARG A 133 16.66 -1.31 4.05
C ARG A 133 15.98 -0.56 2.91
N THR A 134 15.85 -1.18 1.74
CA THR A 134 15.15 -0.61 0.59
C THR A 134 13.67 -0.38 0.91
N ILE A 135 13.00 -1.38 1.50
CA ILE A 135 11.61 -1.25 1.95
C ILE A 135 11.50 -0.13 3.00
N SER A 136 12.35 -0.15 4.03
CA SER A 136 12.38 0.84 5.12
C SER A 136 12.47 2.28 4.59
N ALA A 137 13.37 2.53 3.66
CA ALA A 137 13.53 3.84 3.03
C ALA A 137 12.28 4.29 2.26
N ALA A 138 11.67 3.37 1.50
CA ALA A 138 10.49 3.69 0.67
C ALA A 138 9.22 3.94 1.50
N VAL A 139 9.01 3.14 2.57
CA VAL A 139 7.77 3.20 3.36
C VAL A 139 7.89 4.08 4.63
N HIS A 140 9.05 4.73 4.82
CA HIS A 140 9.34 5.60 5.98
C HIS A 140 9.08 4.94 7.35
N LEU A 141 9.48 3.66 7.46
CA LEU A 141 9.46 2.88 8.68
C LEU A 141 10.88 2.42 9.04
N THR A 142 11.14 2.15 10.32
CA THR A 142 12.42 1.54 10.71
C THR A 142 12.54 0.12 10.17
N VAL A 143 13.77 -0.36 9.95
CA VAL A 143 14.04 -1.73 9.49
C VAL A 143 13.39 -2.77 10.40
N SER A 144 13.47 -2.59 11.73
CA SER A 144 12.84 -3.50 12.69
C SER A 144 11.32 -3.54 12.58
N THR A 145 10.70 -2.39 12.27
CA THR A 145 9.25 -2.30 12.04
C THR A 145 8.86 -2.98 10.73
N VAL A 146 9.65 -2.79 9.67
CA VAL A 146 9.46 -3.49 8.38
C VAL A 146 9.54 -5.00 8.58
N MET A 147 10.54 -5.50 9.29
CA MET A 147 10.67 -6.95 9.59
C MET A 147 9.42 -7.50 10.27
N LYS A 148 8.88 -6.79 11.30
CA LYS A 148 7.64 -7.18 11.98
C LYS A 148 6.45 -7.25 11.03
N HIS A 149 6.33 -6.29 10.10
CA HIS A 149 5.25 -6.28 9.13
C HIS A 149 5.41 -7.38 8.07
N ILE A 150 6.63 -7.66 7.63
CA ILE A 150 6.93 -8.77 6.71
C ILE A 150 6.55 -10.11 7.36
N THR A 151 6.96 -10.36 8.62
CA THR A 151 6.55 -11.55 9.36
C THR A 151 5.03 -11.65 9.45
N LYS A 152 4.35 -10.56 9.85
CA LYS A 152 2.89 -10.52 9.91
C LYS A 152 2.22 -10.85 8.57
N LEU A 153 2.75 -10.36 7.45
CA LEU A 153 2.23 -10.66 6.11
C LEU A 153 2.43 -12.15 5.75
N ALA A 154 3.56 -12.73 6.12
CA ALA A 154 3.84 -14.15 5.91
C ALA A 154 2.93 -15.04 6.77
N ASP A 155 2.78 -14.74 8.07
CA ASP A 155 1.90 -15.44 9.00
C ASP A 155 0.43 -15.43 8.53
N ARG A 156 0.03 -14.35 7.86
CA ARG A 156 -1.32 -14.19 7.29
C ARG A 156 -1.42 -14.71 5.86
N GLN A 157 -0.39 -15.37 5.34
CA GLN A 157 -0.34 -15.98 4.00
C GLN A 157 -0.60 -14.98 2.84
N PHE A 158 -0.17 -13.74 2.98
CA PHE A 158 -0.16 -12.78 1.87
C PHE A 158 1.11 -12.87 1.03
N ILE A 159 2.17 -13.39 1.62
CA ILE A 159 3.47 -13.60 0.98
C ILE A 159 4.11 -14.88 1.51
N THR A 160 5.05 -15.45 0.74
CA THR A 160 6.07 -16.35 1.27
C THR A 160 7.44 -15.68 1.28
N ILE A 161 8.34 -16.16 2.11
CA ILE A 161 9.70 -15.61 2.28
C ILE A 161 10.69 -16.75 2.10
N GLU A 162 11.62 -16.58 1.16
CA GLU A 162 12.74 -17.49 0.96
C GLU A 162 14.05 -16.72 1.18
N ASN A 163 14.92 -17.27 2.02
CA ASN A 163 16.25 -16.72 2.22
C ASN A 163 17.12 -17.06 1.02
N THR A 164 17.69 -16.03 0.39
CA THR A 164 18.64 -16.25 -0.72
C THR A 164 20.08 -16.17 -0.23
N SER A 165 21.00 -16.73 -1.00
CA SER A 165 22.43 -16.62 -0.77
C SER A 165 23.15 -16.51 -2.11
N TYR A 166 24.33 -15.89 -2.10
CA TYR A 166 25.19 -15.79 -3.27
C TYR A 166 26.64 -16.10 -2.88
N ILE A 167 27.45 -16.46 -3.87
CA ILE A 167 28.89 -16.60 -3.70
C ILE A 167 29.55 -15.28 -4.07
N ASP A 168 30.32 -14.71 -3.16
CA ASP A 168 31.05 -13.48 -3.42
C ASP A 168 32.30 -13.71 -4.29
N LYS A 169 32.99 -12.62 -4.63
CA LYS A 169 34.22 -12.66 -5.47
C LYS A 169 35.40 -13.43 -4.83
N HIS A 170 35.29 -13.75 -3.54
CA HIS A 170 36.30 -14.51 -2.80
C HIS A 170 35.89 -15.99 -2.62
N GLY A 171 34.79 -16.43 -3.26
CA GLY A 171 34.27 -17.78 -3.16
C GLY A 171 33.49 -18.06 -1.86
N MET A 172 33.20 -17.06 -1.03
CA MET A 172 32.49 -17.25 0.22
C MET A 172 30.99 -17.06 0.04
N LYS A 173 30.21 -17.94 0.69
CA LYS A 173 28.75 -17.84 0.70
C LYS A 173 28.32 -16.68 1.58
N GLN A 174 27.55 -15.75 1.00
CA GLN A 174 26.97 -14.59 1.66
C GLN A 174 25.44 -14.67 1.65
N ASN A 175 24.81 -14.08 2.65
CA ASN A 175 23.35 -13.94 2.66
C ASN A 175 22.92 -12.91 1.62
N GLY A 176 21.99 -13.29 0.77
CA GLY A 176 21.32 -12.38 -0.18
C GLY A 176 20.11 -11.67 0.45
N ASN A 177 19.41 -10.92 -0.38
CA ASN A 177 18.09 -10.40 0.01
C ASN A 177 17.08 -11.54 0.07
N ASN A 178 16.03 -11.37 0.90
CA ASN A 178 14.91 -12.30 0.85
C ASN A 178 14.22 -12.24 -0.52
N LEU A 179 13.79 -13.38 -1.00
CA LEU A 179 12.84 -13.51 -2.10
C LEU A 179 11.44 -13.59 -1.51
N TYR A 180 10.58 -12.67 -1.93
CA TYR A 180 9.16 -12.62 -1.55
C TYR A 180 8.32 -13.11 -2.72
N THR A 181 7.45 -14.07 -2.51
CA THR A 181 6.42 -14.45 -3.48
C THR A 181 5.07 -13.92 -2.98
N ILE A 182 4.39 -13.14 -3.82
CA ILE A 182 3.07 -12.56 -3.51
C ILE A 182 2.02 -13.65 -3.75
N LEU A 183 1.19 -13.90 -2.74
CA LEU A 183 0.10 -14.87 -2.83
C LEU A 183 -1.20 -14.19 -3.25
N PRO A 184 -2.09 -14.88 -3.98
CA PRO A 184 -3.42 -14.37 -4.29
C PRO A 184 -4.25 -14.10 -3.02
N ILE A 185 -4.98 -12.97 -3.01
CA ILE A 185 -5.95 -12.62 -1.97
C ILE A 185 -7.30 -12.34 -2.61
#